data_acaf5091cb57ac4c6d9d8fb4b84807b5
#
_entry.id   acaf5091cb57ac4c6d9d8fb4b84807b5
#
_cell.length_a   1.000
_cell.length_b   1.000
_cell.length_c   1.000
_cell.angle_alpha   90.00
_cell.angle_beta   90.00
_cell.angle_gamma   90.00
#
_symmetry.space_group_name_H-M   'P 1'
#
loop_
_entity.id
_entity.type
_entity.pdbx_description
1 polymer ?
#
loop_
_entity_poly.entity_id
_entity_poly.type
_entity_poly.pdbx_seq_one_letter_code
_entity_poly.pdbx_strand_id
1 'polypeptide(L)'
;MNSAFAQPLFPFPGKGEIYIKIYIKDNTDLIHLSKIVSIDSKTKPESTNVYAYANKTDFINLLKSGYSFEILKHPADLSNEAKMFSGFFKEIYTWDAYPAYSSYVDLMYSFQNNYSHLCKIHKTGVSVQGRDILFAKITNTLNDVIKPRVLLCSSIHGDEPVGYVTLLRMCDYLLSHYGTDTDITNLLNSVEIWINPLANPDGTYAGGNNTLNGATRFNANYVDLNRNFSDFVHGEHSDGNTTQLENLAVIRLTDSLQFVMGATLHSGAEVLNYPWDNQPGLHADDAWWQYVSKAYADTVFAHSQSGYFTGLSSTGYINGYQWYMISGGKQDYLNYYKHMRELTLEISNTKIPDASLLPYFWEANYRSLINYAKEAQNGIQGLVSDSATNQPIRAKISIQNHDNNNSFVYSDSITGRFFRPIYAGTYDVNFSKNTFQEKILMINTYNGTAAFYSVSLAHTSGMNEESLFSDITIFPNPVSDNILIKTGSSDIISEINLFNLHGISINPKTQPETISGNQFIIDVSTVPSGLYFLKGTRSNKSFVKKINILNKN
;
A
#
# COMPACT_ATOMS: atom_id res chain seq x y z
N MET A 1 38.77 39.74 15.66
CA MET A 1 39.29 38.39 15.47
C MET A 1 38.18 37.57 14.84
N ASN A 2 38.23 37.36 13.52
CA ASN A 2 37.28 36.56 12.78
C ASN A 2 37.67 35.09 13.00
N SER A 3 36.92 34.36 13.84
CA SER A 3 37.00 32.91 13.88
C SER A 3 36.32 32.39 12.61
N ALA A 4 37.12 32.04 11.61
CA ALA A 4 36.67 31.21 10.50
C ALA A 4 36.17 29.89 11.09
N PHE A 5 34.86 29.71 11.14
CA PHE A 5 34.28 28.41 11.34
C PHE A 5 34.75 27.55 10.15
N ALA A 6 35.67 26.63 10.42
CA ALA A 6 35.99 25.58 9.47
C ALA A 6 34.66 24.93 9.08
N GLN A 7 34.35 24.92 7.78
CA GLN A 7 33.19 24.16 7.29
C GLN A 7 33.40 22.72 7.77
N PRO A 8 32.42 22.12 8.47
CA PRO A 8 32.55 20.74 8.87
C PRO A 8 32.78 19.91 7.61
N LEU A 9 33.86 19.12 7.57
CA LEU A 9 34.05 18.09 6.54
C LEU A 9 32.78 17.24 6.54
N PHE A 10 31.99 17.34 5.49
CA PHE A 10 30.77 16.55 5.38
C PHE A 10 31.12 15.05 5.36
N PRO A 11 30.62 14.26 6.31
CA PRO A 11 31.01 12.86 6.47
C PRO A 11 30.22 11.93 5.52
N PHE A 12 30.08 12.30 4.24
CA PHE A 12 29.36 11.49 3.26
C PHE A 12 30.34 10.70 2.38
N PRO A 13 30.76 9.49 2.80
CA PRO A 13 31.57 8.64 1.96
C PRO A 13 30.67 7.98 0.92
N GLY A 14 30.63 8.49 -0.30
CA GLY A 14 30.13 7.78 -1.48
C GLY A 14 28.67 7.23 -1.48
N LYS A 15 28.10 6.95 -0.32
CA LYS A 15 26.76 6.33 -0.15
C LYS A 15 25.60 7.32 -0.15
N GLY A 16 25.87 8.61 0.00
CA GLY A 16 24.84 9.65 0.07
C GLY A 16 24.02 9.70 1.36
N GLU A 17 24.28 8.79 2.31
CA GLU A 17 23.65 8.74 3.63
C GLU A 17 24.66 8.41 4.73
N ILE A 18 24.33 8.79 5.96
CA ILE A 18 25.09 8.45 7.17
C ILE A 18 24.17 7.82 8.20
N TYR A 19 24.71 6.98 9.07
CA TYR A 19 24.02 6.41 10.22
C TYR A 19 24.43 7.13 11.50
N ILE A 20 23.44 7.54 12.29
CA ILE A 20 23.64 8.42 13.44
C ILE A 20 22.84 7.94 14.64
N LYS A 21 23.36 8.21 15.83
CA LYS A 21 22.66 8.08 17.09
C LYS A 21 22.38 9.48 17.63
N ILE A 22 21.13 9.77 17.92
CA ILE A 22 20.67 11.07 18.39
C ILE A 22 20.18 10.92 19.85
N TYR A 23 20.51 11.90 20.69
CA TYR A 23 20.09 11.95 22.09
C TYR A 23 18.87 12.86 22.23
N ILE A 24 17.74 12.28 22.67
CA ILE A 24 16.48 12.99 22.89
C ILE A 24 16.20 13.12 24.40
N LYS A 25 15.39 14.09 24.77
CA LYS A 25 14.95 14.28 26.16
C LYS A 25 13.78 13.34 26.49
N ASP A 26 12.81 13.30 25.59
CA ASP A 26 11.61 12.49 25.69
C ASP A 26 11.00 12.23 24.31
N ASN A 27 9.86 11.55 24.27
CA ASN A 27 9.21 11.18 23.01
C ASN A 27 8.61 12.37 22.23
N THR A 28 8.49 13.56 22.82
CA THR A 28 8.01 14.74 22.09
C THR A 28 9.03 15.20 21.04
N ASP A 29 10.31 14.94 21.29
CA ASP A 29 11.40 15.19 20.34
C ASP A 29 11.26 14.34 19.07
N LEU A 30 10.65 13.15 19.13
CA LEU A 30 10.48 12.25 17.99
C LEU A 30 9.65 12.86 16.87
N ILE A 31 8.58 13.58 17.23
CA ILE A 31 7.70 14.26 16.25
C ILE A 31 8.48 15.32 15.47
N HIS A 32 9.41 16.01 16.14
CA HIS A 32 10.27 16.98 15.49
C HIS A 32 11.37 16.31 14.66
N LEU A 33 12.02 15.28 15.22
CA LEU A 33 13.11 14.56 14.56
C LEU A 33 12.64 13.80 13.31
N SER A 34 11.43 13.23 13.31
CA SER A 34 10.88 12.50 12.15
C SER A 34 10.70 13.38 10.91
N LYS A 35 10.68 14.72 11.08
CA LYS A 35 10.65 15.72 9.99
C LYS A 35 12.04 16.14 9.52
N ILE A 36 13.09 15.72 10.21
CA ILE A 36 14.48 16.13 9.96
C ILE A 36 15.31 14.98 9.44
N VAL A 37 15.13 13.78 10.00
CA VAL A 37 15.91 12.59 9.69
C VAL A 37 15.00 11.37 9.56
N SER A 38 15.47 10.35 8.86
CA SER A 38 14.79 9.06 8.80
C SER A 38 15.09 8.25 10.06
N ILE A 39 14.18 8.27 11.04
CA ILE A 39 14.30 7.46 12.25
C ILE A 39 14.24 5.99 11.84
N ASP A 40 15.24 5.24 12.27
CA ASP A 40 15.39 3.81 12.01
C ASP A 40 14.81 2.96 13.15
N SER A 41 15.25 3.24 14.38
CA SER A 41 14.83 2.46 15.53
C SER A 41 15.05 3.18 16.87
N LYS A 42 14.36 2.66 17.87
CA LYS A 42 14.67 2.84 19.30
C LYS A 42 14.89 1.47 19.90
N THR A 43 15.90 1.35 20.75
CA THR A 43 16.19 0.08 21.43
C THR A 43 15.05 -0.40 22.32
N LYS A 44 14.29 0.55 22.88
CA LYS A 44 13.05 0.35 23.65
C LYS A 44 12.18 1.60 23.55
N PRO A 45 10.86 1.52 23.74
CA PRO A 45 9.97 2.69 23.69
C PRO A 45 10.39 3.83 24.61
N GLU A 46 10.92 3.52 25.80
CA GLU A 46 11.39 4.49 26.80
C GLU A 46 12.82 5.01 26.57
N SER A 47 13.54 4.48 25.57
CA SER A 47 14.92 4.88 25.29
C SER A 47 15.02 6.36 24.90
N THR A 48 16.01 7.05 25.43
CA THR A 48 16.41 8.40 25.00
C THR A 48 17.43 8.40 23.86
N ASN A 49 17.82 7.23 23.38
CA ASN A 49 18.70 7.04 22.22
C ASN A 49 17.84 6.68 21.00
N VAL A 50 17.97 7.45 19.95
CA VAL A 50 17.30 7.25 18.65
C VAL A 50 18.36 7.01 17.61
N TYR A 51 18.18 5.96 16.82
CA TYR A 51 19.02 5.66 15.66
C TYR A 51 18.33 6.14 14.41
N ALA A 52 19.07 6.77 13.51
CA ALA A 52 18.51 7.36 12.31
C ALA A 52 19.50 7.35 11.14
N TYR A 53 18.96 7.45 9.95
CA TYR A 53 19.72 7.76 8.74
C TYR A 53 19.47 9.21 8.34
N ALA A 54 20.48 9.83 7.76
CA ALA A 54 20.38 11.18 7.23
C ALA A 54 21.11 11.28 5.89
N ASN A 55 20.43 11.82 4.88
CA ASN A 55 21.08 12.30 3.68
C ASN A 55 21.73 13.69 3.95
N LYS A 56 22.34 14.29 2.93
CA LYS A 56 23.04 15.58 3.08
C LYS A 56 22.12 16.69 3.59
N THR A 57 20.89 16.75 3.09
CA THR A 57 19.89 17.76 3.47
C THR A 57 19.45 17.56 4.91
N ASP A 58 19.13 16.32 5.27
CA ASP A 58 18.71 15.91 6.60
C ASP A 58 19.79 16.24 7.63
N PHE A 59 21.05 15.94 7.30
CA PHE A 59 22.17 16.24 8.19
C PHE A 59 22.36 17.74 8.42
N ILE A 60 22.21 18.57 7.38
CA ILE A 60 22.26 20.02 7.52
C ILE A 60 21.13 20.52 8.44
N ASN A 61 19.94 19.94 8.32
CA ASN A 61 18.80 20.30 9.17
C ASN A 61 19.01 19.81 10.61
N LEU A 62 19.59 18.64 10.82
CA LEU A 62 19.97 18.13 12.13
C LEU A 62 20.99 19.05 12.82
N LEU A 63 22.02 19.52 12.10
CA LEU A 63 23.00 20.46 12.65
C LEU A 63 22.35 21.79 13.13
N LYS A 64 21.29 22.22 12.44
CA LYS A 64 20.54 23.45 12.82
C LYS A 64 19.58 23.23 13.99
N SER A 65 19.16 22.00 14.24
CA SER A 65 18.15 21.66 15.25
C SER A 65 18.67 21.70 16.68
N GLY A 66 20.00 21.64 16.88
CA GLY A 66 20.64 21.67 18.18
C GLY A 66 20.63 20.35 18.96
N TYR A 67 20.17 19.24 18.38
CA TYR A 67 20.28 17.92 19.00
C TYR A 67 21.73 17.47 19.07
N SER A 68 22.09 16.81 20.17
CA SER A 68 23.37 16.11 20.30
C SER A 68 23.29 14.75 19.59
N PHE A 69 24.32 14.41 18.84
CA PHE A 69 24.37 13.16 18.08
C PHE A 69 25.79 12.62 17.94
N GLU A 70 25.90 11.34 17.61
CA GLU A 70 27.13 10.65 17.21
C GLU A 70 26.96 10.08 15.80
N ILE A 71 27.99 10.20 14.95
CA ILE A 71 28.04 9.48 13.67
C ILE A 71 28.56 8.08 13.95
N LEU A 72 27.82 7.08 13.53
CA LEU A 72 28.12 5.68 13.72
C LEU A 72 28.67 5.06 12.44
N LYS A 73 29.31 3.89 12.56
CA LYS A 73 29.60 3.04 11.42
C LYS A 73 28.30 2.65 10.73
N HIS A 74 28.24 2.80 9.41
CA HIS A 74 27.05 2.42 8.66
C HIS A 74 26.82 0.89 8.73
N PRO A 75 25.60 0.39 8.95
CA PRO A 75 25.32 -1.05 9.09
C PRO A 75 25.78 -1.90 7.88
N ALA A 76 25.74 -1.34 6.67
CA ALA A 76 26.23 -2.00 5.46
C ALA A 76 27.73 -1.80 5.17
N ASP A 77 28.50 -1.20 6.10
CA ASP A 77 29.97 -1.25 6.08
C ASP A 77 30.43 -2.55 6.73
N LEU A 78 30.25 -3.63 6.01
CA LEU A 78 30.51 -4.98 6.51
C LEU A 78 32.01 -5.17 6.79
N SER A 79 32.33 -5.87 7.88
CA SER A 79 33.73 -6.25 8.19
C SER A 79 34.25 -7.33 7.25
N ASN A 80 33.32 -8.20 6.79
CA ASN A 80 33.56 -9.23 5.79
C ASN A 80 32.54 -9.06 4.66
N GLU A 81 32.92 -9.45 3.44
CA GLU A 81 31.99 -9.46 2.32
C GLU A 81 30.86 -10.47 2.58
N ALA A 82 29.62 -10.09 2.30
CA ALA A 82 28.48 -11.00 2.41
C ALA A 82 28.62 -12.14 1.40
N LYS A 83 28.31 -13.36 1.81
CA LYS A 83 28.29 -14.51 0.89
C LYS A 83 27.22 -14.29 -0.18
N MET A 84 27.67 -14.04 -1.40
CA MET A 84 26.79 -13.80 -2.56
C MET A 84 26.62 -15.08 -3.38
N PHE A 85 25.45 -15.23 -3.97
CA PHE A 85 25.14 -16.26 -4.96
C PHE A 85 25.03 -15.62 -6.35
N SER A 86 25.81 -16.14 -7.32
CA SER A 86 25.86 -15.66 -8.70
C SER A 86 25.62 -16.79 -9.71
N GLY A 87 24.77 -17.77 -9.36
CA GLY A 87 24.47 -18.96 -10.15
C GLY A 87 23.02 -19.06 -10.58
N PHE A 88 22.69 -20.17 -11.26
CA PHE A 88 21.32 -20.48 -11.66
C PHE A 88 20.54 -21.16 -10.50
N PHE A 89 19.22 -21.06 -10.52
CA PHE A 89 18.29 -21.54 -9.46
C PHE A 89 18.64 -22.92 -8.87
N LYS A 90 19.10 -23.87 -9.68
CA LYS A 90 19.43 -25.25 -9.22
C LYS A 90 20.52 -25.33 -8.15
N GLU A 91 21.24 -24.22 -7.89
CA GLU A 91 22.38 -24.17 -6.98
C GLU A 91 22.06 -23.50 -5.63
N ILE A 92 20.84 -22.95 -5.42
CA ILE A 92 20.42 -22.24 -4.18
C ILE A 92 19.76 -23.17 -3.14
N TYR A 93 20.05 -24.45 -3.12
CA TYR A 93 19.35 -25.39 -2.24
C TYR A 93 19.48 -25.12 -0.74
N THR A 94 20.49 -24.41 -0.30
CA THR A 94 20.72 -24.14 1.14
C THR A 94 20.17 -22.80 1.61
N TRP A 95 19.90 -21.86 0.71
CA TRP A 95 19.41 -20.50 1.02
C TRP A 95 20.29 -19.76 2.02
N ASP A 96 21.58 -20.03 2.03
CA ASP A 96 22.60 -19.47 2.91
C ASP A 96 23.53 -18.49 2.18
N ALA A 97 23.01 -17.79 1.18
CA ALA A 97 23.69 -16.76 0.41
C ALA A 97 22.67 -15.72 -0.07
N TYR A 98 23.14 -14.48 -0.26
CA TYR A 98 22.34 -13.42 -0.85
C TYR A 98 22.45 -13.46 -2.37
N PRO A 99 21.36 -13.41 -3.14
CA PRO A 99 21.44 -13.43 -4.60
C PRO A 99 22.13 -12.17 -5.14
N ALA A 100 22.95 -12.30 -6.17
CA ALA A 100 23.31 -11.19 -7.05
C ALA A 100 22.07 -10.72 -7.82
N TYR A 101 22.06 -9.47 -8.31
CA TYR A 101 20.86 -8.92 -8.97
C TYR A 101 20.42 -9.75 -10.18
N SER A 102 21.35 -10.19 -11.03
CA SER A 102 21.02 -11.07 -12.17
C SER A 102 20.41 -12.40 -11.72
N SER A 103 20.99 -13.03 -10.69
CA SER A 103 20.48 -14.29 -10.13
C SER A 103 19.09 -14.13 -9.52
N TYR A 104 18.78 -12.97 -8.91
CA TYR A 104 17.44 -12.64 -8.46
C TYR A 104 16.44 -12.61 -9.62
N VAL A 105 16.75 -11.90 -10.69
CA VAL A 105 15.87 -11.79 -11.86
C VAL A 105 15.64 -13.18 -12.48
N ASP A 106 16.72 -13.94 -12.67
CA ASP A 106 16.66 -15.30 -13.23
C ASP A 106 15.83 -16.23 -12.35
N LEU A 107 15.98 -16.13 -11.02
CA LEU A 107 15.22 -16.90 -10.06
C LEU A 107 13.73 -16.59 -10.12
N MET A 108 13.35 -15.30 -10.15
CA MET A 108 11.95 -14.89 -10.27
C MET A 108 11.31 -15.46 -11.55
N TYR A 109 11.95 -15.32 -12.70
CA TYR A 109 11.39 -15.87 -13.94
C TYR A 109 11.44 -17.40 -13.99
N SER A 110 12.37 -18.05 -13.29
CA SER A 110 12.39 -19.52 -13.19
C SER A 110 11.17 -20.08 -12.46
N PHE A 111 10.66 -19.39 -11.44
CA PHE A 111 9.40 -19.75 -10.78
C PHE A 111 8.23 -19.78 -11.77
N GLN A 112 8.09 -18.76 -12.60
CA GLN A 112 7.06 -18.74 -13.63
C GLN A 112 7.24 -19.86 -14.66
N ASN A 113 8.47 -20.08 -15.12
CA ASN A 113 8.75 -21.08 -16.16
C ASN A 113 8.51 -22.51 -15.68
N ASN A 114 8.88 -22.80 -14.42
CA ASN A 114 8.74 -24.15 -13.85
C ASN A 114 7.32 -24.43 -13.33
N TYR A 115 6.57 -23.39 -12.94
CA TYR A 115 5.24 -23.51 -12.31
C TYR A 115 4.21 -22.59 -12.97
N SER A 116 4.10 -22.62 -14.30
CA SER A 116 3.32 -21.67 -15.10
C SER A 116 1.82 -21.60 -14.74
N HIS A 117 1.24 -22.65 -14.18
CA HIS A 117 -0.15 -22.67 -13.72
C HIS A 117 -0.33 -22.18 -12.27
N LEU A 118 0.77 -21.95 -11.55
CA LEU A 118 0.78 -21.47 -10.17
C LEU A 118 1.43 -20.09 -10.02
N CYS A 119 2.38 -19.74 -10.88
CA CYS A 119 3.17 -18.53 -10.75
C CYS A 119 3.18 -17.70 -12.03
N LYS A 120 2.96 -16.38 -11.85
CA LYS A 120 3.16 -15.39 -12.92
C LYS A 120 3.95 -14.22 -12.38
N ILE A 121 5.00 -13.82 -13.09
CA ILE A 121 5.81 -12.64 -12.75
C ILE A 121 5.22 -11.40 -13.42
N HIS A 122 5.05 -10.36 -12.61
CA HIS A 122 4.58 -9.05 -13.03
C HIS A 122 5.68 -8.02 -12.78
N LYS A 123 6.16 -7.40 -13.84
CA LYS A 123 6.99 -6.20 -13.76
C LYS A 123 6.07 -5.00 -13.63
N THR A 124 6.01 -4.39 -12.44
CA THR A 124 5.12 -3.26 -12.13
C THR A 124 5.77 -1.91 -12.34
N GLY A 125 7.09 -1.87 -12.47
CA GLY A 125 7.86 -0.67 -12.68
C GLY A 125 9.35 -0.94 -12.77
N VAL A 126 10.10 0.14 -12.74
CA VAL A 126 11.57 0.12 -12.62
C VAL A 126 11.98 1.10 -11.51
N SER A 127 13.11 0.83 -10.88
CA SER A 127 13.75 1.75 -9.94
C SER A 127 14.35 2.97 -10.65
N VAL A 128 14.87 3.92 -9.88
CA VAL A 128 15.52 5.13 -10.41
C VAL A 128 16.69 4.79 -11.37
N GLN A 129 17.47 3.73 -11.07
CA GLN A 129 18.58 3.27 -11.92
C GLN A 129 18.15 2.23 -12.96
N GLY A 130 16.84 2.00 -13.14
CA GLY A 130 16.30 1.14 -14.19
C GLY A 130 16.27 -0.35 -13.86
N ARG A 131 16.49 -0.76 -12.60
CA ARG A 131 16.32 -2.15 -12.17
C ARG A 131 14.83 -2.50 -12.06
N ASP A 132 14.49 -3.73 -12.42
CA ASP A 132 13.11 -4.21 -12.47
C ASP A 132 12.51 -4.35 -11.06
N ILE A 133 11.28 -3.88 -10.87
CA ILE A 133 10.47 -4.14 -9.68
C ILE A 133 9.49 -5.25 -10.03
N LEU A 134 9.76 -6.44 -9.49
CA LEU A 134 9.09 -7.68 -9.84
C LEU A 134 8.17 -8.16 -8.72
N PHE A 135 6.98 -8.60 -9.09
CA PHE A 135 6.03 -9.26 -8.21
C PHE A 135 5.75 -10.67 -8.73
N ALA A 136 5.86 -11.67 -7.87
CA ALA A 136 5.38 -13.02 -8.14
C ALA A 136 3.92 -13.13 -7.68
N LYS A 137 3.00 -13.32 -8.60
CA LYS A 137 1.63 -13.73 -8.30
C LYS A 137 1.61 -15.26 -8.18
N ILE A 138 1.28 -15.78 -7.00
CA ILE A 138 1.28 -17.22 -6.69
C ILE A 138 -0.13 -17.64 -6.27
N THR A 139 -0.75 -18.51 -7.05
CA THR A 139 -2.09 -19.07 -6.82
C THR A 139 -2.37 -20.14 -7.87
N ASN A 140 -3.24 -21.10 -7.59
CA ASN A 140 -3.74 -21.99 -8.63
C ASN A 140 -4.63 -21.21 -9.62
N THR A 141 -4.17 -21.02 -10.85
CA THR A 141 -4.88 -20.29 -11.92
C THR A 141 -5.90 -21.14 -12.67
N LEU A 142 -5.89 -22.45 -12.46
CA LEU A 142 -6.87 -23.37 -13.05
C LEU A 142 -8.21 -23.37 -12.29
N ASN A 143 -8.26 -22.70 -11.17
CA ASN A 143 -9.45 -22.54 -10.34
C ASN A 143 -10.00 -21.12 -10.47
N ASP A 144 -11.14 -20.96 -11.13
CA ASP A 144 -11.81 -19.66 -11.40
C ASP A 144 -12.49 -19.03 -10.17
N VAL A 145 -12.27 -19.56 -8.96
CA VAL A 145 -12.80 -18.97 -7.73
C VAL A 145 -12.14 -17.62 -7.47
N ILE A 146 -12.96 -16.62 -7.15
CA ILE A 146 -12.46 -15.31 -6.75
C ILE A 146 -11.88 -15.41 -5.34
N LYS A 147 -10.60 -15.13 -5.22
CA LYS A 147 -9.80 -15.32 -4.03
C LYS A 147 -9.45 -13.98 -3.37
N PRO A 148 -9.34 -13.93 -2.02
CA PRO A 148 -8.70 -12.80 -1.35
C PRO A 148 -7.24 -12.70 -1.77
N ARG A 149 -6.73 -11.46 -1.89
CA ARG A 149 -5.35 -11.18 -2.26
C ARG A 149 -4.53 -10.76 -1.05
N VAL A 150 -3.35 -11.36 -0.92
CA VAL A 150 -2.36 -11.05 0.11
C VAL A 150 -1.11 -10.48 -0.56
N LEU A 151 -0.56 -9.38 -0.01
CA LEU A 151 0.64 -8.70 -0.52
C LEU A 151 1.78 -8.85 0.48
N LEU A 152 2.87 -9.51 0.09
CA LEU A 152 4.08 -9.63 0.90
C LEU A 152 5.22 -8.87 0.20
N CYS A 153 5.84 -7.94 0.91
CA CYS A 153 6.95 -7.14 0.40
C CYS A 153 8.17 -7.24 1.30
N SER A 154 9.35 -6.95 0.77
CA SER A 154 10.58 -6.81 1.55
C SER A 154 11.54 -5.82 0.92
N SER A 155 12.59 -5.49 1.67
CA SER A 155 13.71 -4.63 1.24
C SER A 155 13.25 -3.30 0.65
N ILE A 156 12.25 -2.67 1.30
CA ILE A 156 11.92 -1.27 1.03
C ILE A 156 13.08 -0.37 1.47
N HIS A 157 13.83 -0.77 2.50
CA HIS A 157 15.16 -0.29 2.81
C HIS A 157 16.19 -1.24 2.20
N GLY A 158 17.11 -0.70 1.40
CA GLY A 158 18.02 -1.55 0.64
C GLY A 158 19.06 -2.29 1.49
N ASP A 159 19.37 -1.78 2.67
CA ASP A 159 20.29 -2.39 3.65
C ASP A 159 19.61 -3.42 4.57
N GLU A 160 18.36 -3.85 4.25
CA GLU A 160 17.57 -4.82 5.01
C GLU A 160 17.21 -6.08 4.19
N PRO A 161 18.19 -6.89 3.73
CA PRO A 161 17.94 -7.94 2.75
C PRO A 161 17.51 -9.29 3.34
N VAL A 162 17.30 -9.44 4.65
CA VAL A 162 16.89 -10.71 5.26
C VAL A 162 15.53 -11.17 4.72
N GLY A 163 14.56 -10.26 4.72
CA GLY A 163 13.23 -10.49 4.18
C GLY A 163 13.24 -10.80 2.68
N TYR A 164 14.19 -10.24 1.93
CA TYR A 164 14.40 -10.51 0.51
C TYR A 164 14.62 -12.01 0.25
N VAL A 165 15.57 -12.63 0.96
CA VAL A 165 15.84 -14.06 0.83
C VAL A 165 14.69 -14.90 1.40
N THR A 166 14.10 -14.47 2.51
CA THR A 166 12.93 -15.13 3.12
C THR A 166 11.75 -15.22 2.16
N LEU A 167 11.43 -14.13 1.46
CA LEU A 167 10.32 -14.10 0.50
C LEU A 167 10.63 -14.85 -0.80
N LEU A 168 11.87 -14.87 -1.28
CA LEU A 168 12.26 -15.74 -2.39
C LEU A 168 12.09 -17.22 -2.02
N ARG A 169 12.53 -17.61 -0.81
CA ARG A 169 12.34 -18.96 -0.31
C ARG A 169 10.86 -19.30 -0.08
N MET A 170 10.03 -18.30 0.29
CA MET A 170 8.58 -18.46 0.37
C MET A 170 7.97 -18.78 -1.01
N CYS A 171 8.42 -18.10 -2.08
CA CYS A 171 7.98 -18.45 -3.43
C CYS A 171 8.31 -19.90 -3.77
N ASP A 172 9.56 -20.31 -3.56
CA ASP A 172 10.00 -21.69 -3.81
C ASP A 172 9.21 -22.71 -3.00
N TYR A 173 9.04 -22.45 -1.70
CA TYR A 173 8.31 -23.33 -0.79
C TYR A 173 6.86 -23.53 -1.21
N LEU A 174 6.13 -22.44 -1.48
CA LEU A 174 4.73 -22.50 -1.91
C LEU A 174 4.57 -23.29 -3.22
N LEU A 175 5.45 -23.06 -4.19
CA LEU A 175 5.38 -23.67 -5.51
C LEU A 175 5.77 -25.15 -5.49
N SER A 176 6.83 -25.50 -4.77
CA SER A 176 7.35 -26.88 -4.73
C SER A 176 6.48 -27.83 -3.88
N HIS A 177 5.73 -27.30 -2.91
CA HIS A 177 4.88 -28.09 -2.03
C HIS A 177 3.41 -28.18 -2.49
N TYR A 178 3.02 -27.45 -3.53
CA TYR A 178 1.69 -27.60 -4.12
C TYR A 178 1.48 -29.01 -4.67
N GLY A 179 0.35 -29.63 -4.30
CA GLY A 179 0.00 -30.99 -4.69
C GLY A 179 0.60 -32.09 -3.78
N THR A 180 1.57 -31.76 -2.93
CA THR A 180 2.19 -32.70 -1.98
C THR A 180 1.89 -32.35 -0.53
N ASP A 181 1.81 -31.07 -0.20
CA ASP A 181 1.36 -30.57 1.10
C ASP A 181 -0.09 -30.09 0.98
N THR A 182 -0.98 -30.67 1.80
CA THR A 182 -2.42 -30.36 1.76
C THR A 182 -2.70 -28.90 2.18
N ASP A 183 -1.97 -28.38 3.16
CA ASP A 183 -2.14 -27.02 3.66
C ASP A 183 -1.75 -25.98 2.62
N ILE A 184 -0.62 -26.18 1.94
CA ILE A 184 -0.15 -25.32 0.84
C ILE A 184 -1.08 -25.44 -0.36
N THR A 185 -1.52 -26.64 -0.69
CA THR A 185 -2.46 -26.86 -1.79
C THR A 185 -3.79 -26.12 -1.56
N ASN A 186 -4.35 -26.24 -0.35
CA ASN A 186 -5.57 -25.53 0.03
C ASN A 186 -5.39 -24.01 0.02
N LEU A 187 -4.25 -23.52 0.54
CA LEU A 187 -3.93 -22.09 0.54
C LEU A 187 -3.90 -21.54 -0.89
N LEU A 188 -3.17 -22.14 -1.82
CA LEU A 188 -3.07 -21.66 -3.20
C LEU A 188 -4.36 -21.88 -4.02
N ASN A 189 -5.22 -22.81 -3.59
CA ASN A 189 -6.56 -22.96 -4.18
C ASN A 189 -7.54 -21.88 -3.73
N SER A 190 -7.30 -21.22 -2.59
CA SER A 190 -8.25 -20.30 -1.96
C SER A 190 -7.74 -18.87 -1.75
N VAL A 191 -6.43 -18.63 -1.89
CA VAL A 191 -5.78 -17.32 -1.74
C VAL A 191 -4.91 -17.01 -2.95
N GLU A 192 -4.84 -15.75 -3.33
CA GLU A 192 -3.92 -15.21 -4.33
C GLU A 192 -2.82 -14.43 -3.60
N ILE A 193 -1.58 -14.93 -3.60
CA ILE A 193 -0.44 -14.33 -2.89
C ILE A 193 0.43 -13.59 -3.89
N TRP A 194 0.68 -12.31 -3.63
CA TRP A 194 1.59 -11.47 -4.39
C TRP A 194 2.83 -11.17 -3.56
N ILE A 195 4.00 -11.47 -4.09
CA ILE A 195 5.27 -11.36 -3.38
C ILE A 195 6.21 -10.45 -4.15
N ASN A 196 6.63 -9.35 -3.50
CA ASN A 196 7.72 -8.50 -3.96
C ASN A 196 8.92 -8.67 -3.02
N PRO A 197 9.90 -9.50 -3.35
CA PRO A 197 11.04 -9.76 -2.47
C PRO A 197 11.97 -8.54 -2.35
N LEU A 198 12.05 -7.69 -3.37
CA LEU A 198 13.06 -6.64 -3.51
C LEU A 198 12.41 -5.34 -4.00
N ALA A 199 11.91 -4.53 -3.05
CA ALA A 199 11.20 -3.29 -3.35
C ALA A 199 12.16 -2.13 -3.69
N ASN A 200 13.37 -2.10 -3.12
CA ASN A 200 14.41 -1.09 -3.35
C ASN A 200 15.69 -1.73 -3.92
N PRO A 201 15.69 -2.16 -5.19
CA PRO A 201 16.86 -2.80 -5.77
C PRO A 201 18.07 -1.86 -5.88
N ASP A 202 17.87 -0.54 -6.00
CA ASP A 202 18.97 0.42 -6.09
C ASP A 202 19.67 0.61 -4.75
N GLY A 203 18.93 0.68 -3.66
CA GLY A 203 19.51 0.71 -2.33
C GLY A 203 20.21 -0.58 -1.98
N THR A 204 19.61 -1.74 -2.28
CA THR A 204 20.24 -3.04 -1.99
C THR A 204 21.56 -3.25 -2.74
N TYR A 205 21.60 -2.84 -3.99
CA TYR A 205 22.77 -2.99 -4.86
C TYR A 205 23.51 -1.67 -5.13
N ALA A 206 23.46 -0.74 -4.17
CA ALA A 206 24.15 0.55 -4.31
C ALA A 206 25.68 0.39 -4.46
N GLY A 207 26.27 -0.62 -3.84
CA GLY A 207 27.69 -0.96 -4.00
C GLY A 207 28.02 -1.77 -5.26
N GLY A 208 27.01 -2.20 -6.03
CA GLY A 208 27.16 -3.00 -7.25
C GLY A 208 26.29 -4.25 -7.27
N ASN A 209 25.98 -4.76 -8.45
CA ASN A 209 24.99 -5.84 -8.65
C ASN A 209 25.38 -7.20 -8.01
N ASN A 210 26.65 -7.36 -7.60
CA ASN A 210 27.19 -8.62 -7.08
C ASN A 210 27.61 -8.55 -5.60
N THR A 211 27.24 -7.50 -4.88
CA THR A 211 27.63 -7.30 -3.48
C THR A 211 26.51 -6.56 -2.71
N LEU A 212 26.44 -6.81 -1.41
CA LEU A 212 25.65 -6.01 -0.45
C LEU A 212 26.52 -5.01 0.30
N ASN A 213 27.86 -5.08 0.16
CA ASN A 213 28.72 -4.09 0.76
C ASN A 213 28.45 -2.73 0.11
N GLY A 214 28.13 -1.75 0.92
CA GLY A 214 27.71 -0.45 0.43
C GLY A 214 26.21 -0.30 0.15
N ALA A 215 25.37 -1.29 0.48
CA ALA A 215 23.91 -1.13 0.46
C ALA A 215 23.49 0.10 1.27
N THR A 216 22.39 0.73 0.85
CA THR A 216 21.85 1.94 1.47
C THR A 216 20.41 1.72 1.92
N ARG A 217 20.00 2.42 2.98
CA ARG A 217 18.60 2.47 3.39
C ARG A 217 17.75 3.12 2.29
N PHE A 218 18.21 4.25 1.78
CA PHE A 218 17.52 5.07 0.80
C PHE A 218 17.60 4.48 -0.61
N ASN A 219 16.73 4.96 -1.50
CA ASN A 219 16.84 4.66 -2.92
C ASN A 219 17.96 5.52 -3.59
N ALA A 220 18.12 5.39 -4.91
CA ALA A 220 19.15 6.12 -5.65
C ALA A 220 18.94 7.66 -5.69
N ASN A 221 17.77 8.16 -5.31
CA ASN A 221 17.50 9.58 -5.13
C ASN A 221 17.75 10.05 -3.68
N TYR A 222 18.29 9.20 -2.83
CA TYR A 222 18.53 9.46 -1.40
C TYR A 222 17.24 9.72 -0.61
N VAL A 223 16.14 9.06 -0.98
CA VAL A 223 14.83 9.16 -0.35
C VAL A 223 14.53 7.87 0.41
N ASP A 224 14.05 7.99 1.65
CA ASP A 224 13.50 6.87 2.40
C ASP A 224 12.13 6.48 1.83
N LEU A 225 12.06 5.33 1.18
CA LEU A 225 10.83 4.86 0.55
C LEU A 225 9.70 4.60 1.55
N ASN A 226 10.05 4.28 2.82
CA ASN A 226 9.09 4.07 3.90
C ASN A 226 8.76 5.36 4.68
N ARG A 227 9.03 6.53 4.10
CA ARG A 227 8.60 7.87 4.52
C ARG A 227 7.97 8.64 3.37
N ASN A 228 7.86 8.03 2.19
CA ASN A 228 7.51 8.68 0.93
C ASN A 228 6.12 8.27 0.39
N PHE A 229 5.28 7.68 1.24
CA PHE A 229 3.85 7.49 0.94
C PHE A 229 3.04 8.68 1.45
N SER A 230 1.85 8.92 0.89
CA SER A 230 0.91 9.90 1.43
C SER A 230 0.48 9.51 2.84
N ASP A 231 0.44 10.48 3.74
CA ASP A 231 0.10 10.29 5.15
C ASP A 231 -1.21 11.03 5.46
N PHE A 232 -2.16 10.35 6.11
CA PHE A 232 -3.48 10.92 6.37
C PHE A 232 -3.50 11.91 7.56
N VAL A 233 -2.43 11.94 8.36
CA VAL A 233 -2.25 12.89 9.47
C VAL A 233 -1.32 14.04 9.04
N HIS A 234 -0.23 13.73 8.31
CA HIS A 234 0.84 14.67 8.00
C HIS A 234 0.82 15.15 6.54
N GLY A 235 -0.11 14.65 5.71
CA GLY A 235 -0.32 15.08 4.33
C GLY A 235 0.49 14.31 3.29
N GLU A 236 0.27 14.66 2.02
CA GLU A 236 1.09 14.16 0.92
C GLU A 236 2.51 14.71 1.06
N HIS A 237 3.50 13.91 0.71
CA HIS A 237 4.91 14.32 0.73
C HIS A 237 5.38 14.87 2.09
N SER A 238 5.02 14.18 3.18
CA SER A 238 5.45 14.54 4.53
C SER A 238 6.98 14.58 4.71
N ASP A 239 7.71 13.88 3.83
CA ASP A 239 9.17 13.89 3.70
C ASP A 239 9.73 15.02 2.79
N GLY A 240 8.85 15.81 2.17
CA GLY A 240 9.22 16.90 1.24
C GLY A 240 9.66 16.45 -0.15
N ASN A 241 9.59 15.15 -0.47
CA ASN A 241 9.97 14.59 -1.76
C ASN A 241 8.74 14.19 -2.60
N THR A 242 8.88 14.19 -3.92
CA THR A 242 7.88 13.58 -4.79
C THR A 242 7.86 12.07 -4.61
N THR A 243 6.70 11.45 -4.86
CA THR A 243 6.57 9.99 -4.79
C THR A 243 7.57 9.30 -5.71
N GLN A 244 8.37 8.39 -5.15
CA GLN A 244 9.44 7.69 -5.86
C GLN A 244 8.90 6.59 -6.78
N LEU A 245 9.69 6.21 -7.79
CA LEU A 245 9.30 5.21 -8.79
C LEU A 245 8.97 3.85 -8.16
N GLU A 246 9.75 3.48 -7.15
CA GLU A 246 9.57 2.25 -6.36
C GLU A 246 8.23 2.25 -5.61
N ASN A 247 7.86 3.37 -4.99
CA ASN A 247 6.57 3.53 -4.31
C ASN A 247 5.42 3.53 -5.33
N LEU A 248 5.58 4.20 -6.47
CA LEU A 248 4.59 4.19 -7.55
C LEU A 248 4.30 2.77 -8.08
N ALA A 249 5.26 1.86 -8.05
CA ALA A 249 5.05 0.46 -8.46
C ALA A 249 4.04 -0.24 -7.53
N VAL A 250 4.14 -0.04 -6.20
CA VAL A 250 3.19 -0.56 -5.22
C VAL A 250 1.84 0.14 -5.31
N ILE A 251 1.84 1.47 -5.44
CA ILE A 251 0.62 2.29 -5.53
C ILE A 251 -0.22 1.85 -6.74
N ARG A 252 0.39 1.76 -7.93
CA ARG A 252 -0.29 1.34 -9.16
C ARG A 252 -0.84 -0.08 -9.06
N LEU A 253 -0.10 -1.00 -8.44
CA LEU A 253 -0.57 -2.36 -8.23
C LEU A 253 -1.81 -2.37 -7.32
N THR A 254 -1.77 -1.65 -6.20
CA THR A 254 -2.87 -1.59 -5.23
C THR A 254 -4.05 -0.69 -5.69
N ASP A 255 -3.85 0.17 -6.70
CA ASP A 255 -4.93 0.87 -7.39
C ASP A 255 -5.66 -0.05 -8.39
N SER A 256 -4.92 -0.94 -9.05
CA SER A 256 -5.47 -1.85 -10.05
C SER A 256 -6.10 -3.10 -9.45
N LEU A 257 -5.64 -3.54 -8.28
CA LEU A 257 -6.06 -4.76 -7.60
C LEU A 257 -6.40 -4.48 -6.13
N GLN A 258 -7.53 -4.99 -5.69
CA GLN A 258 -7.94 -4.91 -4.30
C GLN A 258 -7.25 -6.02 -3.49
N PHE A 259 -6.42 -5.63 -2.52
CA PHE A 259 -5.79 -6.52 -1.56
C PHE A 259 -6.56 -6.52 -0.23
N VAL A 260 -6.56 -7.66 0.45
CA VAL A 260 -7.21 -7.83 1.76
C VAL A 260 -6.22 -7.58 2.88
N MET A 261 -5.04 -8.17 2.77
CA MET A 261 -4.00 -8.14 3.78
C MET A 261 -2.62 -8.00 3.15
N GLY A 262 -1.65 -7.59 3.96
CA GLY A 262 -0.26 -7.56 3.56
C GLY A 262 0.71 -7.51 4.72
N ALA A 263 1.97 -7.71 4.41
CA ALA A 263 3.08 -7.54 5.33
C ALA A 263 4.33 -7.05 4.61
N THR A 264 5.10 -6.18 5.27
CA THR A 264 6.42 -5.77 4.79
C THR A 264 7.48 -6.26 5.78
N LEU A 265 8.45 -7.03 5.25
CA LEU A 265 9.54 -7.57 6.04
C LEU A 265 10.72 -6.60 6.04
N HIS A 266 11.20 -6.31 7.23
CA HIS A 266 12.31 -5.43 7.57
C HIS A 266 13.38 -6.17 8.38
N SER A 267 14.49 -5.50 8.66
CA SER A 267 15.49 -5.90 9.64
C SER A 267 16.15 -4.67 10.30
N GLY A 268 16.63 -4.86 11.51
CA GLY A 268 17.12 -3.82 12.43
C GLY A 268 16.49 -3.99 13.82
N ALA A 269 15.43 -4.80 13.92
CA ALA A 269 14.77 -5.23 15.15
C ALA A 269 14.18 -6.64 14.96
N GLU A 270 13.58 -7.18 16.03
CA GLU A 270 12.85 -8.45 16.03
C GLU A 270 11.51 -8.22 16.72
N VAL A 271 10.49 -7.89 15.93
CA VAL A 271 9.14 -7.59 16.44
C VAL A 271 8.13 -7.53 15.28
N LEU A 272 6.87 -7.83 15.55
CA LEU A 272 5.74 -7.49 14.69
C LEU A 272 5.19 -6.12 15.10
N ASN A 273 5.12 -5.19 14.16
CA ASN A 273 4.55 -3.86 14.34
C ASN A 273 3.21 -3.78 13.58
N TYR A 274 2.13 -3.35 14.25
CA TYR A 274 0.81 -3.15 13.65
C TYR A 274 0.33 -1.70 13.77
N PRO A 275 -0.58 -1.24 12.85
CA PRO A 275 -0.97 0.18 12.77
C PRO A 275 -1.69 0.69 14.03
N TRP A 276 -1.63 2.00 14.24
CA TRP A 276 -1.03 3.03 13.39
C TRP A 276 0.38 3.37 13.83
N ASP A 277 1.21 3.85 12.88
CA ASP A 277 2.54 4.39 13.16
C ASP A 277 2.52 5.91 13.37
N ASN A 278 1.60 6.64 12.71
CA ASN A 278 1.60 8.10 12.59
C ASN A 278 0.76 8.84 13.65
N GLN A 279 0.01 8.13 14.48
CA GLN A 279 -0.88 8.73 15.49
C GLN A 279 -1.09 7.83 16.71
N PRO A 280 -1.38 8.41 17.90
CA PRO A 280 -1.58 7.64 19.13
C PRO A 280 -2.90 6.86 19.19
N GLY A 281 -3.87 7.18 18.32
CA GLY A 281 -5.15 6.50 18.25
C GLY A 281 -4.99 5.08 17.71
N LEU A 282 -5.67 4.10 18.31
CA LEU A 282 -5.63 2.73 17.82
C LEU A 282 -6.44 2.57 16.53
N HIS A 283 -6.09 1.59 15.71
CA HIS A 283 -6.87 1.20 14.55
C HIS A 283 -8.25 0.67 14.98
N ALA A 284 -9.30 0.87 14.19
CA ALA A 284 -10.64 0.35 14.51
C ALA A 284 -10.64 -1.16 14.81
N ASP A 285 -9.85 -1.92 14.07
CA ASP A 285 -9.70 -3.36 14.25
C ASP A 285 -8.59 -3.76 15.23
N ASP A 286 -8.29 -2.96 16.25
CA ASP A 286 -7.17 -3.22 17.18
C ASP A 286 -7.24 -4.63 17.81
N ALA A 287 -8.43 -5.10 18.19
CA ALA A 287 -8.61 -6.45 18.71
C ALA A 287 -8.22 -7.55 17.70
N TRP A 288 -8.48 -7.33 16.39
CA TRP A 288 -8.06 -8.24 15.34
C TRP A 288 -6.54 -8.18 15.14
N TRP A 289 -5.95 -6.97 15.17
CA TRP A 289 -4.51 -6.80 15.08
C TRP A 289 -3.78 -7.53 16.20
N GLN A 290 -4.25 -7.39 17.44
CA GLN A 290 -3.68 -8.12 18.58
C GLN A 290 -3.83 -9.64 18.41
N TYR A 291 -4.98 -10.12 17.92
CA TYR A 291 -5.21 -11.54 17.67
C TYR A 291 -4.23 -12.12 16.66
N VAL A 292 -4.11 -11.52 15.48
CA VAL A 292 -3.22 -12.04 14.42
C VAL A 292 -1.75 -11.87 14.77
N SER A 293 -1.39 -10.78 15.44
CA SER A 293 -0.03 -10.52 15.91
C SER A 293 0.40 -11.53 16.97
N LYS A 294 -0.49 -11.84 17.90
CA LYS A 294 -0.24 -12.88 18.92
C LYS A 294 -0.08 -14.25 18.27
N ALA A 295 -0.95 -14.63 17.33
CA ALA A 295 -0.87 -15.90 16.62
C ALA A 295 0.45 -16.04 15.83
N TYR A 296 0.91 -14.95 15.21
CA TYR A 296 2.20 -14.89 14.54
C TYR A 296 3.35 -15.12 15.53
N ALA A 297 3.39 -14.34 16.62
CA ALA A 297 4.44 -14.39 17.62
C ALA A 297 4.49 -15.74 18.36
N ASP A 298 3.34 -16.31 18.74
CA ASP A 298 3.26 -17.63 19.36
C ASP A 298 3.87 -18.73 18.47
N THR A 299 3.60 -18.65 17.15
CA THR A 299 4.18 -19.60 16.18
C THR A 299 5.69 -19.39 16.03
N VAL A 300 6.16 -18.13 16.02
CA VAL A 300 7.60 -17.82 16.04
C VAL A 300 8.26 -18.38 17.29
N PHE A 301 7.69 -18.18 18.47
CA PHE A 301 8.26 -18.67 19.73
C PHE A 301 8.35 -20.20 19.78
N ALA A 302 7.37 -20.88 19.20
CA ALA A 302 7.37 -22.34 19.12
C ALA A 302 8.45 -22.94 18.20
N HIS A 303 9.00 -22.14 17.26
CA HIS A 303 9.91 -22.61 16.21
C HIS A 303 11.22 -21.83 16.12
N SER A 304 11.54 -21.03 17.13
CA SER A 304 12.78 -20.23 17.19
C SER A 304 13.56 -20.50 18.47
N GLN A 305 14.77 -19.95 18.55
CA GLN A 305 15.57 -19.97 19.77
C GLN A 305 14.98 -19.03 20.82
N SER A 306 15.17 -19.37 22.10
CA SER A 306 14.78 -18.51 23.20
C SER A 306 15.41 -17.11 23.09
N GLY A 307 14.60 -16.08 23.26
CA GLY A 307 15.03 -14.69 23.15
C GLY A 307 14.74 -14.04 21.79
N TYR A 308 14.52 -14.82 20.73
CA TYR A 308 14.11 -14.28 19.44
C TYR A 308 12.71 -13.66 19.52
N PHE A 309 12.49 -12.50 18.91
CA PHE A 309 11.24 -11.73 18.94
C PHE A 309 10.82 -11.19 20.32
N THR A 310 11.68 -11.23 21.35
CA THR A 310 11.33 -10.75 22.70
C THR A 310 12.15 -9.54 23.15
N GLY A 311 13.12 -9.10 22.37
CA GLY A 311 14.06 -8.02 22.73
C GLY A 311 13.40 -6.65 22.90
N LEU A 312 12.45 -6.31 22.02
CA LEU A 312 11.73 -5.05 22.04
C LEU A 312 10.42 -5.14 22.82
N SER A 313 9.69 -6.22 22.66
CA SER A 313 8.41 -6.50 23.33
C SER A 313 8.38 -7.95 23.81
N SER A 314 8.06 -8.19 25.08
CA SER A 314 7.94 -9.56 25.61
C SER A 314 6.84 -10.40 24.94
N THR A 315 5.88 -9.76 24.27
CA THR A 315 4.81 -10.42 23.53
C THR A 315 5.19 -10.73 22.07
N GLY A 316 6.32 -10.18 21.58
CA GLY A 316 6.75 -10.30 20.20
C GLY A 316 6.05 -9.34 19.23
N TYR A 317 5.13 -8.50 19.69
CA TYR A 317 4.43 -7.52 18.88
C TYR A 317 4.19 -6.22 19.63
N ILE A 318 4.00 -5.12 18.88
CA ILE A 318 3.80 -3.78 19.42
C ILE A 318 2.95 -2.95 18.46
N ASN A 319 2.16 -2.00 18.99
CA ASN A 319 1.59 -0.94 18.17
C ASN A 319 2.69 0.03 17.71
N GLY A 320 2.68 0.44 16.44
CA GLY A 320 3.76 1.21 15.85
C GLY A 320 4.02 2.54 16.53
N TYR A 321 2.99 3.33 16.78
CA TYR A 321 3.13 4.60 17.49
C TYR A 321 3.70 4.44 18.91
N GLN A 322 3.38 3.35 19.57
CA GLN A 322 3.93 3.07 20.91
C GLN A 322 5.44 2.73 20.85
N TRP A 323 5.93 2.24 19.72
CA TRP A 323 7.35 2.04 19.53
C TRP A 323 8.04 3.37 19.21
N TYR A 324 7.74 3.95 18.06
CA TYR A 324 8.10 5.32 17.68
C TYR A 324 7.25 5.82 16.52
N MET A 325 7.01 7.12 16.46
CA MET A 325 6.18 7.72 15.43
C MET A 325 6.88 7.73 14.08
N ILE A 326 6.17 7.32 13.04
CA ILE A 326 6.57 7.40 11.63
C ILE A 326 5.51 8.19 10.87
N SER A 327 5.92 9.01 9.90
CA SER A 327 5.02 9.60 8.90
C SER A 327 5.39 9.13 7.50
N GLY A 328 4.40 9.02 6.61
CA GLY A 328 4.59 8.59 5.23
C GLY A 328 5.00 7.12 5.08
N GLY A 329 4.71 6.27 6.08
CA GLY A 329 4.98 4.85 6.05
C GLY A 329 4.02 4.07 5.13
N LYS A 330 4.51 2.99 4.51
CA LYS A 330 3.74 2.08 3.67
C LYS A 330 2.58 1.43 4.44
N GLN A 331 2.81 1.03 5.68
CA GLN A 331 1.81 0.39 6.55
C GLN A 331 0.55 1.24 6.66
N ASP A 332 0.68 2.49 7.11
CA ASP A 332 -0.45 3.38 7.32
C ASP A 332 -1.12 3.77 6.01
N TYR A 333 -0.33 3.98 4.95
CA TYR A 333 -0.85 4.26 3.61
C TYR A 333 -1.78 3.16 3.10
N LEU A 334 -1.37 1.90 3.18
CA LEU A 334 -2.15 0.78 2.68
C LEU A 334 -3.40 0.53 3.53
N ASN A 335 -3.32 0.69 4.85
CA ASN A 335 -4.48 0.60 5.73
C ASN A 335 -5.51 1.70 5.44
N TYR A 336 -5.08 2.96 5.33
CA TYR A 336 -5.99 4.10 5.21
C TYR A 336 -6.50 4.32 3.77
N TYR A 337 -5.61 4.32 2.76
CA TYR A 337 -5.97 4.67 1.38
C TYR A 337 -6.37 3.47 0.53
N LYS A 338 -5.91 2.26 0.88
CA LYS A 338 -6.22 1.03 0.12
C LYS A 338 -7.17 0.10 0.86
N HIS A 339 -7.56 0.45 2.10
CA HIS A 339 -8.53 -0.30 2.91
C HIS A 339 -8.13 -1.77 3.14
N MET A 340 -6.85 -2.08 3.03
CA MET A 340 -6.30 -3.41 3.31
C MET A 340 -5.71 -3.46 4.74
N ARG A 341 -5.32 -4.62 5.21
CA ARG A 341 -4.70 -4.83 6.53
C ARG A 341 -3.20 -5.12 6.35
N GLU A 342 -2.39 -4.08 6.42
CA GLU A 342 -0.93 -4.16 6.29
C GLU A 342 -0.26 -4.03 7.65
N LEU A 343 0.76 -4.85 7.90
CA LEU A 343 1.63 -4.79 9.09
C LEU A 343 3.11 -4.82 8.70
N THR A 344 3.97 -4.52 9.65
CA THR A 344 5.43 -4.56 9.50
C THR A 344 6.03 -5.69 10.34
N LEU A 345 6.96 -6.45 9.74
CA LEU A 345 7.68 -7.55 10.38
C LEU A 345 9.17 -7.24 10.39
N GLU A 346 9.72 -7.00 11.56
CA GLU A 346 11.16 -6.89 11.80
C GLU A 346 11.67 -8.27 12.18
N ILE A 347 12.46 -8.92 11.31
CA ILE A 347 12.81 -10.34 11.47
C ILE A 347 14.27 -10.61 11.81
N SER A 348 15.08 -9.56 12.04
CA SER A 348 16.48 -9.70 12.45
C SER A 348 16.95 -8.41 13.11
N ASN A 349 17.61 -8.51 14.26
CA ASN A 349 18.26 -7.37 14.92
C ASN A 349 19.44 -6.80 14.13
N THR A 350 19.97 -7.57 13.17
CA THR A 350 21.09 -7.15 12.32
C THR A 350 20.54 -6.84 10.92
N LYS A 351 20.88 -5.67 10.37
CA LYS A 351 20.45 -5.25 9.03
C LYS A 351 20.87 -6.25 7.96
N ILE A 352 22.14 -6.54 7.88
CA ILE A 352 22.75 -7.54 6.97
C ILE A 352 23.48 -8.57 7.82
N PRO A 353 22.81 -9.61 8.32
CA PRO A 353 23.45 -10.68 9.08
C PRO A 353 24.34 -11.55 8.18
N ASP A 354 25.19 -12.36 8.82
CA ASP A 354 25.91 -13.41 8.11
C ASP A 354 24.92 -14.32 7.39
N ALA A 355 25.22 -14.64 6.13
CA ALA A 355 24.30 -15.38 5.27
C ALA A 355 24.00 -16.81 5.78
N SER A 356 24.88 -17.37 6.60
CA SER A 356 24.63 -18.67 7.27
C SER A 356 23.44 -18.65 8.25
N LEU A 357 23.01 -17.46 8.69
CA LEU A 357 21.83 -17.29 9.55
C LEU A 357 20.50 -17.20 8.77
N LEU A 358 20.52 -17.00 7.45
CA LEU A 358 19.31 -16.89 6.64
C LEU A 358 18.38 -18.12 6.76
N PRO A 359 18.89 -19.38 6.79
CA PRO A 359 18.06 -20.54 7.05
C PRO A 359 17.33 -20.49 8.41
N TYR A 360 17.98 -19.94 9.44
CA TYR A 360 17.35 -19.78 10.75
C TYR A 360 16.17 -18.81 10.72
N PHE A 361 16.33 -17.62 10.10
CA PHE A 361 15.24 -16.65 9.99
C PHE A 361 14.05 -17.19 9.20
N TRP A 362 14.31 -18.01 8.19
CA TRP A 362 13.27 -18.73 7.48
C TRP A 362 12.52 -19.71 8.41
N GLU A 363 13.24 -20.60 9.10
CA GLU A 363 12.62 -21.60 9.98
C GLU A 363 11.79 -20.96 11.10
N ALA A 364 12.24 -19.82 11.63
CA ALA A 364 11.53 -19.09 12.66
C ALA A 364 10.22 -18.43 12.16
N ASN A 365 10.14 -18.03 10.87
CA ASN A 365 9.06 -17.15 10.40
C ASN A 365 8.11 -17.76 9.36
N TYR A 366 8.53 -18.77 8.54
CA TYR A 366 7.72 -19.17 7.39
C TYR A 366 6.33 -19.72 7.76
N ARG A 367 6.23 -20.44 8.87
CA ARG A 367 4.94 -20.98 9.34
C ARG A 367 3.99 -19.87 9.74
N SER A 368 4.52 -18.84 10.42
CA SER A 368 3.76 -17.66 10.80
C SER A 368 3.30 -16.87 9.57
N LEU A 369 4.15 -16.69 8.55
CA LEU A 369 3.79 -16.04 7.29
C LEU A 369 2.69 -16.80 6.54
N ILE A 370 2.76 -18.13 6.48
CA ILE A 370 1.73 -18.98 5.86
C ILE A 370 0.41 -18.86 6.64
N ASN A 371 0.44 -18.94 7.96
CA ASN A 371 -0.75 -18.80 8.80
C ASN A 371 -1.36 -17.41 8.68
N TYR A 372 -0.53 -16.35 8.64
CA TYR A 372 -0.99 -14.99 8.39
C TYR A 372 -1.69 -14.86 7.02
N ALA A 373 -1.13 -15.43 5.96
CA ALA A 373 -1.76 -15.41 4.64
C ALA A 373 -3.12 -16.15 4.62
N LYS A 374 -3.29 -17.20 5.42
CA LYS A 374 -4.57 -17.92 5.57
C LYS A 374 -5.66 -17.05 6.19
N GLU A 375 -5.32 -16.09 7.05
CA GLU A 375 -6.28 -15.19 7.70
C GLU A 375 -7.05 -14.31 6.69
N ALA A 376 -6.56 -14.10 5.48
CA ALA A 376 -7.28 -13.38 4.43
C ALA A 376 -8.63 -14.03 4.05
N GLN A 377 -8.83 -15.29 4.39
CA GLN A 377 -10.07 -16.05 4.15
C GLN A 377 -11.08 -15.91 5.30
N ASN A 378 -10.69 -15.33 6.42
CA ASN A 378 -11.49 -15.27 7.65
C ASN A 378 -12.21 -13.91 7.78
N GLY A 379 -13.17 -13.84 8.72
CA GLY A 379 -13.98 -12.65 8.94
C GLY A 379 -15.23 -12.58 8.05
N ILE A 380 -15.72 -11.38 7.77
CA ILE A 380 -16.94 -11.18 6.97
C ILE A 380 -16.57 -11.14 5.50
N GLN A 381 -17.23 -11.93 4.68
CA GLN A 381 -17.01 -11.93 3.24
C GLN A 381 -18.32 -12.21 2.49
N GLY A 382 -18.34 -11.95 1.20
CA GLY A 382 -19.56 -12.21 0.44
C GLY A 382 -19.58 -11.56 -0.93
N LEU A 383 -20.79 -11.37 -1.40
CA LEU A 383 -21.11 -10.76 -2.70
C LEU A 383 -22.09 -9.60 -2.49
N VAL A 384 -21.87 -8.49 -3.22
CA VAL A 384 -22.86 -7.41 -3.30
C VAL A 384 -23.31 -7.24 -4.74
N SER A 385 -24.63 -7.23 -4.95
CA SER A 385 -25.26 -7.10 -6.26
C SER A 385 -26.38 -6.06 -6.25
N ASP A 386 -26.73 -5.58 -7.43
CA ASP A 386 -27.95 -4.81 -7.69
C ASP A 386 -29.14 -5.77 -7.70
N SER A 387 -30.17 -5.50 -6.90
CA SER A 387 -31.35 -6.36 -6.79
C SER A 387 -32.21 -6.42 -8.06
N ALA A 388 -32.14 -5.40 -8.93
CA ALA A 388 -32.94 -5.34 -10.15
C ALA A 388 -32.27 -6.08 -11.31
N THR A 389 -30.93 -6.03 -11.39
CA THR A 389 -30.16 -6.57 -12.52
C THR A 389 -29.35 -7.80 -12.17
N ASN A 390 -29.19 -8.12 -10.89
CA ASN A 390 -28.28 -9.14 -10.34
C ASN A 390 -26.79 -8.92 -10.71
N GLN A 391 -26.44 -7.74 -11.25
CA GLN A 391 -25.07 -7.42 -11.59
C GLN A 391 -24.26 -7.07 -10.36
N PRO A 392 -22.95 -7.43 -10.32
CA PRO A 392 -22.06 -7.01 -9.27
C PRO A 392 -21.99 -5.50 -9.14
N ILE A 393 -21.87 -5.00 -7.92
CA ILE A 393 -21.71 -3.56 -7.68
C ILE A 393 -20.59 -3.30 -6.69
N ARG A 394 -19.86 -2.18 -6.89
CA ARG A 394 -18.94 -1.65 -5.90
C ARG A 394 -19.73 -0.92 -4.82
N ALA A 395 -19.91 -1.54 -3.68
CA ALA A 395 -20.53 -0.97 -2.49
C ALA A 395 -19.48 -0.77 -1.40
N LYS A 396 -19.70 0.22 -0.52
CA LYS A 396 -18.96 0.39 0.72
C LYS A 396 -19.54 -0.56 1.76
N ILE A 397 -18.67 -1.30 2.45
CA ILE A 397 -19.00 -2.18 3.57
C ILE A 397 -18.34 -1.61 4.82
N SER A 398 -19.14 -1.07 5.72
CA SER A 398 -18.69 -0.43 6.96
C SER A 398 -19.42 -0.98 8.17
N ILE A 399 -18.77 -0.96 9.32
CA ILE A 399 -19.31 -1.45 10.59
C ILE A 399 -19.69 -0.26 11.44
N GLN A 400 -20.97 -0.18 11.84
CA GLN A 400 -21.50 0.93 12.62
C GLN A 400 -20.86 0.97 14.01
N ASN A 401 -20.56 2.18 14.49
CA ASN A 401 -19.94 2.45 15.79
C ASN A 401 -18.57 1.75 16.00
N HIS A 402 -17.95 1.28 14.92
CA HIS A 402 -16.65 0.60 14.93
C HIS A 402 -15.66 1.25 13.96
N ASP A 403 -16.03 1.36 12.68
CA ASP A 403 -15.11 1.82 11.65
C ASP A 403 -14.76 3.31 11.79
N ASN A 404 -13.48 3.61 11.75
CA ASN A 404 -12.91 4.95 11.68
C ASN A 404 -11.68 4.96 10.78
N ASN A 405 -11.14 6.14 10.48
CA ASN A 405 -9.90 6.29 9.68
C ASN A 405 -9.86 5.36 8.45
N ASN A 406 -10.97 5.33 7.68
CA ASN A 406 -11.11 4.52 6.46
C ASN A 406 -10.95 2.99 6.64
N SER A 407 -11.20 2.44 7.84
CA SER A 407 -11.09 0.99 8.10
C SER A 407 -12.16 0.13 7.41
N PHE A 408 -13.19 0.73 6.79
CA PHE A 408 -14.16 0.04 5.94
C PHE A 408 -13.51 -0.59 4.70
N VAL A 409 -14.24 -1.48 4.01
CA VAL A 409 -13.81 -2.06 2.74
C VAL A 409 -14.83 -1.80 1.62
N TYR A 410 -14.44 -2.13 0.39
CA TYR A 410 -15.35 -2.11 -0.76
C TYR A 410 -15.54 -3.51 -1.34
N SER A 411 -16.68 -3.75 -1.94
CA SER A 411 -16.83 -4.87 -2.86
C SER A 411 -16.18 -4.54 -4.21
N ASP A 412 -15.66 -5.57 -4.86
CA ASP A 412 -15.07 -5.46 -6.20
C ASP A 412 -16.15 -5.14 -7.24
N SER A 413 -15.88 -4.22 -8.16
CA SER A 413 -16.87 -3.73 -9.13
C SER A 413 -17.24 -4.74 -10.22
N ILE A 414 -16.37 -5.72 -10.48
CA ILE A 414 -16.54 -6.72 -11.54
C ILE A 414 -17.22 -7.98 -10.99
N THR A 415 -16.86 -8.35 -9.77
CA THR A 415 -17.25 -9.62 -9.18
C THR A 415 -18.24 -9.50 -8.03
N GLY A 416 -18.38 -8.31 -7.45
CA GLY A 416 -19.17 -8.06 -6.25
C GLY A 416 -18.54 -8.60 -4.95
N ARG A 417 -17.42 -9.32 -5.04
CA ARG A 417 -16.77 -9.95 -3.88
C ARG A 417 -16.21 -8.90 -2.94
N PHE A 418 -16.29 -9.17 -1.64
CA PHE A 418 -15.62 -8.42 -0.60
C PHE A 418 -15.08 -9.34 0.49
N PHE A 419 -14.05 -8.86 1.18
CA PHE A 419 -13.40 -9.54 2.28
C PHE A 419 -13.10 -8.50 3.37
N ARG A 420 -13.55 -8.77 4.59
CA ARG A 420 -13.41 -7.89 5.74
C ARG A 420 -12.87 -8.68 6.93
N PRO A 421 -11.53 -8.81 7.07
CA PRO A 421 -10.93 -9.39 8.27
C PRO A 421 -11.38 -8.60 9.50
N ILE A 422 -11.82 -9.31 10.54
CA ILE A 422 -12.29 -8.72 11.78
C ILE A 422 -12.26 -9.74 12.90
N TYR A 423 -12.10 -9.28 14.14
CA TYR A 423 -12.15 -10.13 15.33
C TYR A 423 -13.53 -10.76 15.54
N ALA A 424 -13.59 -11.83 16.36
CA ALA A 424 -14.85 -12.45 16.76
C ALA A 424 -15.77 -11.43 17.46
N GLY A 425 -17.05 -11.41 17.07
CA GLY A 425 -18.02 -10.46 17.64
C GLY A 425 -19.34 -10.45 16.88
N THR A 426 -20.23 -9.57 17.32
CA THR A 426 -21.51 -9.27 16.65
C THR A 426 -21.46 -7.83 16.16
N TYR A 427 -21.71 -7.62 14.87
CA TYR A 427 -21.51 -6.34 14.20
C TYR A 427 -22.72 -5.94 13.36
N ASP A 428 -23.12 -4.68 13.44
CA ASP A 428 -24.06 -4.07 12.50
C ASP A 428 -23.29 -3.59 11.27
N VAL A 429 -23.35 -4.40 10.21
CA VAL A 429 -22.62 -4.16 8.96
C VAL A 429 -23.51 -3.44 7.97
N ASN A 430 -23.10 -2.23 7.60
CA ASN A 430 -23.80 -1.39 6.63
C ASN A 430 -23.22 -1.57 5.23
N PHE A 431 -24.06 -1.91 4.27
CA PHE A 431 -23.79 -2.00 2.84
C PHE A 431 -24.41 -0.79 2.17
N SER A 432 -23.59 0.09 1.60
CA SER A 432 -24.06 1.35 1.01
C SER A 432 -23.42 1.64 -0.35
N LYS A 433 -24.21 2.27 -1.21
CA LYS A 433 -23.76 2.82 -2.50
C LYS A 433 -24.68 3.97 -2.87
N ASN A 434 -24.12 5.04 -3.46
CA ASN A 434 -24.93 6.15 -3.98
C ASN A 434 -26.02 5.64 -4.92
N THR A 435 -27.24 6.18 -4.81
CA THR A 435 -28.43 5.79 -5.56
C THR A 435 -29.05 4.45 -5.16
N PHE A 436 -28.55 3.79 -4.14
CA PHE A 436 -29.10 2.56 -3.57
C PHE A 436 -29.56 2.78 -2.12
N GLN A 437 -30.57 2.02 -1.71
CA GLN A 437 -30.98 1.94 -0.31
C GLN A 437 -29.91 1.22 0.49
N GLU A 438 -29.49 1.82 1.58
CA GLU A 438 -28.56 1.18 2.52
C GLU A 438 -29.20 -0.07 3.13
N LYS A 439 -28.39 -1.08 3.37
CA LYS A 439 -28.80 -2.32 4.02
C LYS A 439 -27.87 -2.63 5.17
N ILE A 440 -28.45 -2.77 6.36
CA ILE A 440 -27.74 -3.13 7.57
C ILE A 440 -28.06 -4.58 7.90
N LEU A 441 -27.02 -5.37 8.16
CA LEU A 441 -27.14 -6.75 8.62
C LEU A 441 -26.38 -6.91 9.93
N MET A 442 -27.03 -7.50 10.93
CA MET A 442 -26.36 -7.98 12.14
C MET A 442 -25.64 -9.30 11.81
N ILE A 443 -24.31 -9.30 11.94
CA ILE A 443 -23.44 -10.40 11.54
C ILE A 443 -22.63 -10.87 12.75
N ASN A 444 -22.67 -12.19 13.02
CA ASN A 444 -21.81 -12.83 13.99
C ASN A 444 -20.57 -13.37 13.31
N THR A 445 -19.39 -13.12 13.89
CA THR A 445 -18.10 -13.60 13.41
C THR A 445 -17.39 -14.41 14.49
N TYR A 446 -16.54 -15.32 14.07
CA TYR A 446 -15.70 -16.14 14.93
C TYR A 446 -14.28 -16.14 14.36
N ASN A 447 -13.27 -16.13 15.23
CA ASN A 447 -11.87 -16.15 14.80
C ASN A 447 -11.56 -17.44 14.02
N GLY A 448 -10.74 -17.32 12.98
CA GLY A 448 -10.35 -18.45 12.13
C GLY A 448 -11.47 -19.01 11.23
N THR A 449 -12.58 -18.27 11.07
CA THR A 449 -13.70 -18.68 10.21
C THR A 449 -14.18 -17.57 9.29
N ALA A 450 -14.85 -17.95 8.21
CA ALA A 450 -15.51 -17.06 7.28
C ALA A 450 -17.02 -16.98 7.55
N ALA A 451 -17.55 -15.77 7.66
CA ALA A 451 -18.99 -15.51 7.65
C ALA A 451 -19.40 -14.97 6.27
N PHE A 452 -20.02 -15.81 5.44
CA PHE A 452 -20.33 -15.49 4.04
C PHE A 452 -21.76 -14.98 3.88
N TYR A 453 -21.91 -13.82 3.20
CA TYR A 453 -23.20 -13.18 2.94
C TYR A 453 -23.36 -12.75 1.49
N SER A 454 -24.53 -13.05 0.90
CA SER A 454 -24.96 -12.47 -0.38
C SER A 454 -25.92 -11.33 -0.10
N VAL A 455 -25.57 -10.12 -0.54
CA VAL A 455 -26.32 -8.89 -0.26
C VAL A 455 -26.76 -8.26 -1.57
N SER A 456 -28.07 -8.10 -1.75
CA SER A 456 -28.64 -7.35 -2.86
C SER A 456 -29.11 -5.99 -2.37
N LEU A 457 -28.69 -4.91 -3.05
CA LEU A 457 -29.11 -3.55 -2.77
C LEU A 457 -30.18 -3.13 -3.79
N ALA A 458 -31.26 -2.54 -3.32
CA ALA A 458 -32.31 -1.95 -4.16
C ALA A 458 -31.95 -0.49 -4.46
N HIS A 459 -32.29 -0.03 -5.66
CA HIS A 459 -32.22 1.41 -5.93
C HIS A 459 -33.11 2.18 -4.98
N THR A 460 -32.66 3.36 -4.55
CA THR A 460 -33.55 4.28 -3.84
C THR A 460 -34.72 4.58 -4.76
N SER A 461 -35.95 4.33 -4.29
CA SER A 461 -37.19 4.75 -4.96
C SER A 461 -37.41 6.26 -4.78
N GLY A 462 -36.36 7.04 -5.06
CA GLY A 462 -36.48 8.48 -5.21
C GLY A 462 -36.44 8.75 -6.70
N MET A 463 -37.38 9.58 -7.19
CA MET A 463 -37.52 9.96 -8.60
C MET A 463 -36.18 9.82 -9.35
N ASN A 464 -36.15 8.97 -10.38
CA ASN A 464 -35.01 8.86 -11.28
C ASN A 464 -34.46 10.26 -11.52
N GLU A 465 -33.17 10.53 -11.24
CA GLU A 465 -32.55 11.81 -11.67
C GLU A 465 -32.81 12.04 -13.16
N GLU A 466 -32.88 10.96 -13.96
CA GLU A 466 -33.40 11.01 -15.34
C GLU A 466 -34.83 11.50 -15.43
N SER A 467 -35.74 11.17 -14.48
CA SER A 467 -37.11 11.68 -14.51
C SER A 467 -37.22 13.12 -14.02
N LEU A 468 -36.42 13.57 -13.07
CA LEU A 468 -36.35 14.97 -12.63
C LEU A 468 -35.82 15.92 -13.69
N PHE A 469 -35.00 15.41 -14.61
CA PHE A 469 -34.36 16.18 -15.69
C PHE A 469 -34.72 15.62 -17.09
N SER A 470 -35.76 14.78 -17.19
CA SER A 470 -36.27 14.25 -18.45
C SER A 470 -36.79 15.33 -19.41
N ASP A 471 -37.19 16.46 -18.84
CA ASP A 471 -37.63 17.65 -19.57
C ASP A 471 -36.47 18.53 -20.06
N ILE A 472 -35.20 18.20 -19.67
CA ILE A 472 -34.01 18.89 -20.18
C ILE A 472 -33.53 18.18 -21.44
N THR A 473 -33.70 18.85 -22.56
CA THR A 473 -33.19 18.39 -23.86
C THR A 473 -32.00 19.22 -24.31
N ILE A 474 -30.99 18.52 -24.84
CA ILE A 474 -29.76 19.12 -25.34
C ILE A 474 -29.57 18.70 -26.80
N PHE A 475 -29.49 19.67 -27.70
CA PHE A 475 -29.34 19.40 -29.13
C PHE A 475 -28.60 20.55 -29.85
N PRO A 476 -27.98 20.27 -31.00
CA PRO A 476 -27.72 18.95 -31.50
C PRO A 476 -26.68 18.18 -30.65
N ASN A 477 -26.69 16.88 -30.69
CA ASN A 477 -25.65 16.02 -30.12
C ASN A 477 -25.49 14.79 -31.03
N PRO A 478 -24.41 14.68 -31.80
CA PRO A 478 -23.19 15.52 -31.81
C PRO A 478 -23.41 16.98 -32.23
N VAL A 479 -22.51 17.86 -31.76
CA VAL A 479 -22.56 19.31 -31.99
C VAL A 479 -21.27 19.82 -32.62
N SER A 480 -21.35 20.83 -33.49
CA SER A 480 -20.18 21.52 -34.08
C SER A 480 -19.98 22.94 -33.54
N ASP A 481 -21.05 23.69 -33.42
CA ASP A 481 -20.98 25.13 -33.16
C ASP A 481 -21.67 25.53 -31.84
N ASN A 482 -22.98 25.26 -31.71
CA ASN A 482 -23.79 25.70 -30.61
C ASN A 482 -24.61 24.57 -29.99
N ILE A 483 -24.54 24.42 -28.69
CA ILE A 483 -25.41 23.57 -27.89
C ILE A 483 -26.65 24.38 -27.49
N LEU A 484 -27.84 23.92 -27.84
CA LEU A 484 -29.08 24.44 -27.35
C LEU A 484 -29.63 23.53 -26.24
N ILE A 485 -29.87 24.10 -25.07
CA ILE A 485 -30.46 23.45 -23.89
C ILE A 485 -31.87 23.98 -23.73
N LYS A 486 -32.85 23.08 -23.74
CA LYS A 486 -34.25 23.41 -23.45
C LYS A 486 -34.70 22.72 -22.19
N THR A 487 -35.49 23.43 -21.36
CA THR A 487 -36.15 22.86 -20.19
C THR A 487 -37.66 22.93 -20.40
N GLY A 488 -38.38 21.91 -19.92
CA GLY A 488 -39.86 21.89 -19.96
C GLY A 488 -40.52 22.74 -18.88
N SER A 489 -39.78 23.18 -17.86
CA SER A 489 -40.25 24.02 -16.76
C SER A 489 -39.67 25.42 -16.82
N SER A 490 -40.31 26.37 -16.16
CA SER A 490 -39.82 27.75 -16.01
C SER A 490 -38.69 27.90 -14.96
N ASP A 491 -38.21 26.80 -14.38
CA ASP A 491 -37.14 26.81 -13.39
C ASP A 491 -35.81 27.18 -14.01
N ILE A 492 -35.13 28.10 -13.38
CA ILE A 492 -33.83 28.61 -13.86
C ILE A 492 -32.77 27.55 -13.67
N ILE A 493 -32.06 27.24 -14.76
CA ILE A 493 -30.77 26.52 -14.65
C ILE A 493 -29.72 27.53 -14.25
N SER A 494 -29.04 27.24 -13.13
CA SER A 494 -27.88 27.96 -12.65
C SER A 494 -26.62 27.13 -12.87
N GLU A 495 -25.50 27.76 -13.09
CA GLU A 495 -24.16 27.12 -13.16
C GLU A 495 -24.04 26.03 -14.22
N ILE A 496 -24.10 26.38 -15.50
CA ILE A 496 -23.82 25.43 -16.58
C ILE A 496 -22.30 25.42 -16.87
N ASN A 497 -21.68 24.25 -16.72
CA ASN A 497 -20.25 24.06 -16.97
C ASN A 497 -19.99 22.86 -17.89
N LEU A 498 -18.98 22.96 -18.76
CA LEU A 498 -18.53 21.87 -19.62
C LEU A 498 -17.21 21.28 -19.08
N PHE A 499 -17.14 19.95 -18.97
CA PHE A 499 -15.97 19.24 -18.48
C PHE A 499 -15.46 18.24 -19.53
N ASN A 500 -14.14 18.07 -19.61
CA ASN A 500 -13.54 17.00 -20.40
C ASN A 500 -13.59 15.65 -19.66
N LEU A 501 -13.06 14.58 -20.29
CA LEU A 501 -13.01 13.23 -19.70
C LEU A 501 -12.17 13.14 -18.41
N HIS A 502 -11.29 14.10 -18.14
CA HIS A 502 -10.46 14.17 -16.95
C HIS A 502 -11.07 15.02 -15.83
N GLY A 503 -12.33 15.50 -16.02
CA GLY A 503 -13.01 16.34 -15.05
C GLY A 503 -12.52 17.81 -15.02
N ILE A 504 -11.69 18.22 -15.99
CA ILE A 504 -11.21 19.59 -16.10
C ILE A 504 -12.31 20.43 -16.74
N SER A 505 -12.66 21.57 -16.10
CA SER A 505 -13.62 22.52 -16.66
C SER A 505 -13.07 23.17 -17.91
N ILE A 506 -13.86 23.13 -18.99
CA ILE A 506 -13.58 23.80 -20.25
C ILE A 506 -14.44 25.06 -20.29
N ASN A 507 -13.81 26.22 -20.43
CA ASN A 507 -14.54 27.47 -20.59
C ASN A 507 -14.89 27.65 -22.07
N PRO A 508 -16.18 27.50 -22.48
CA PRO A 508 -16.63 27.91 -23.80
C PRO A 508 -16.46 29.42 -23.97
N LYS A 509 -16.37 29.92 -25.20
CA LYS A 509 -16.18 31.34 -25.50
C LYS A 509 -17.25 32.25 -24.90
N THR A 510 -18.46 31.73 -24.71
CA THR A 510 -19.59 32.47 -24.14
C THR A 510 -20.13 31.76 -22.91
N GLN A 511 -20.44 32.57 -21.89
CA GLN A 511 -21.31 32.11 -20.79
C GLN A 511 -22.66 31.71 -21.38
N PRO A 512 -23.39 30.76 -20.78
CA PRO A 512 -24.71 30.37 -21.26
C PRO A 512 -25.61 31.60 -21.40
N GLU A 513 -26.02 31.90 -22.63
CA GLU A 513 -26.94 33.01 -22.90
C GLU A 513 -28.37 32.49 -22.84
N THR A 514 -29.22 33.17 -22.09
CA THR A 514 -30.66 32.87 -22.05
C THR A 514 -31.31 33.48 -23.31
N ILE A 515 -31.80 32.63 -24.21
CA ILE A 515 -32.56 33.08 -25.40
C ILE A 515 -34.02 33.42 -25.02
N SER A 516 -34.61 32.60 -24.16
CA SER A 516 -35.91 32.80 -23.54
C SER A 516 -35.97 32.07 -22.21
N GLY A 517 -36.91 32.35 -21.32
CA GLY A 517 -36.90 31.91 -19.92
C GLY A 517 -36.64 30.42 -19.66
N ASN A 518 -36.66 29.55 -20.69
CA ASN A 518 -36.40 28.11 -20.59
C ASN A 518 -35.45 27.58 -21.67
N GLN A 519 -34.71 28.47 -22.37
CA GLN A 519 -33.74 28.08 -23.43
C GLN A 519 -32.41 28.77 -23.23
N PHE A 520 -31.33 27.99 -23.29
CA PHE A 520 -29.96 28.43 -23.14
C PHE A 520 -29.14 27.99 -24.33
N ILE A 521 -28.18 28.80 -24.78
CA ILE A 521 -27.22 28.49 -25.83
C ILE A 521 -25.79 28.58 -25.32
N ILE A 522 -24.93 27.66 -25.77
CA ILE A 522 -23.51 27.64 -25.44
C ILE A 522 -22.74 27.49 -26.75
N ASP A 523 -21.87 28.43 -27.08
CA ASP A 523 -20.95 28.33 -28.21
C ASP A 523 -19.77 27.41 -27.86
N VAL A 524 -19.68 26.29 -28.57
CA VAL A 524 -18.61 25.30 -28.45
C VAL A 524 -17.72 25.24 -29.68
N SER A 525 -17.83 26.18 -30.60
CA SER A 525 -17.11 26.21 -31.88
C SER A 525 -15.58 26.18 -31.74
N THR A 526 -15.05 26.60 -30.57
CA THR A 526 -13.61 26.60 -30.27
C THR A 526 -13.17 25.45 -29.36
N VAL A 527 -14.11 24.61 -28.93
CA VAL A 527 -13.80 23.45 -28.10
C VAL A 527 -13.32 22.31 -28.99
N PRO A 528 -12.18 21.65 -28.71
CA PRO A 528 -11.70 20.54 -29.55
C PRO A 528 -12.71 19.41 -29.72
N SER A 529 -12.68 18.71 -30.88
CA SER A 529 -13.51 17.53 -31.06
C SER A 529 -13.25 16.48 -29.98
N GLY A 530 -14.31 15.92 -29.42
CA GLY A 530 -14.19 14.95 -28.33
C GLY A 530 -15.47 14.74 -27.54
N LEU A 531 -15.35 13.91 -26.52
CA LEU A 531 -16.43 13.62 -25.57
C LEU A 531 -16.32 14.53 -24.34
N TYR A 532 -17.43 15.16 -23.99
CA TYR A 532 -17.54 16.11 -22.88
C TYR A 532 -18.74 15.79 -22.01
N PHE A 533 -18.75 16.33 -20.78
CA PHE A 533 -19.87 16.29 -19.84
C PHE A 533 -20.34 17.73 -19.54
N LEU A 534 -21.60 17.99 -19.86
CA LEU A 534 -22.24 19.24 -19.49
C LEU A 534 -22.95 19.05 -18.14
N LYS A 535 -22.51 19.80 -17.14
CA LYS A 535 -23.08 19.82 -15.79
C LYS A 535 -23.85 21.12 -15.59
N GLY A 536 -25.05 21.02 -15.09
CA GLY A 536 -25.86 22.18 -14.69
C GLY A 536 -26.55 21.92 -13.36
N THR A 537 -27.08 23.01 -12.74
CA THR A 537 -27.84 22.95 -11.49
C THR A 537 -29.19 23.57 -11.70
N ARG A 538 -30.28 22.88 -11.28
CA ARG A 538 -31.66 23.34 -11.26
C ARG A 538 -32.30 23.03 -9.90
N SER A 539 -32.87 24.03 -9.22
CA SER A 539 -33.52 23.87 -7.91
C SER A 539 -32.60 23.16 -6.87
N ASN A 540 -31.34 23.58 -6.77
CA ASN A 540 -30.29 23.00 -5.90
C ASN A 540 -29.95 21.53 -6.17
N LYS A 541 -30.33 20.98 -7.33
CA LYS A 541 -29.95 19.63 -7.78
C LYS A 541 -29.14 19.73 -9.06
N SER A 542 -28.05 18.97 -9.13
CA SER A 542 -27.17 18.95 -10.32
C SER A 542 -27.60 17.84 -11.29
N PHE A 543 -27.48 18.13 -12.60
CA PHE A 543 -27.59 17.15 -13.67
C PHE A 543 -26.31 17.11 -14.48
N VAL A 544 -26.06 15.97 -15.12
CA VAL A 544 -24.93 15.78 -16.05
C VAL A 544 -25.45 15.13 -17.32
N LYS A 545 -25.09 15.71 -18.47
CA LYS A 545 -25.43 15.15 -19.80
C LYS A 545 -24.16 14.99 -20.63
N LYS A 546 -24.07 13.88 -21.35
CA LYS A 546 -22.97 13.56 -22.25
C LYS A 546 -23.11 14.29 -23.58
N ILE A 547 -22.07 15.01 -23.99
CA ILE A 547 -22.02 15.79 -25.23
C ILE A 547 -20.87 15.30 -26.10
N ASN A 548 -21.14 15.09 -27.38
CA ASN A 548 -20.12 14.76 -28.37
C ASN A 548 -19.91 15.98 -29.27
N ILE A 549 -18.71 16.59 -29.21
CA ILE A 549 -18.34 17.77 -30.02
C ILE A 549 -17.56 17.27 -31.25
N LEU A 550 -18.02 17.64 -32.44
CA LEU A 550 -17.41 17.32 -33.74
C LEU A 550 -17.16 18.63 -34.47
N ASN A 551 -16.07 19.31 -34.19
CA ASN A 551 -15.71 20.50 -34.97
C ASN A 551 -15.29 20.14 -36.37
N LYS A 552 -15.79 20.89 -37.33
CA LYS A 552 -15.29 20.82 -38.74
C LYS A 552 -13.90 21.44 -38.73
N ASN A 553 -12.88 20.63 -39.05
CA ASN A 553 -11.55 21.12 -39.38
C ASN A 553 -11.60 22.03 -40.59
#